data_d14b2b9e890c2f1b70407db128ed6457
#
_entry.id   d14b2b9e890c2f1b70407db128ed6457
#
_cell.length_a   1.000
_cell.length_b   1.000
_cell.length_c   1.000
_cell.angle_alpha   90.00
_cell.angle_beta   90.00
_cell.angle_gamma   90.00
#
_symmetry.space_group_name_H-M   'P 1'
#
loop_
_entity.id
_entity.type
_entity.pdbx_description
1 polymer ?
#
loop_
_entity_poly.entity_id
_entity_poly.type
_entity_poly.pdbx_seq_one_letter_code
_entity_poly.pdbx_strand_id
1 'polypeptide(L)'
;SFTMEGAPVESPAALQPFFWTGGWNSIQALNKFQEEIAGPLRGGDPGVRLFEPAAGSAPGYLNTVPAAFAPRQGEWLVVPRHHIFGSEELSARAPAIAELSPKPYVALGAEDAAALGAAEGSPVEVKLAAATARLPLRIEPGLPRGVAALPAGLGPLDGITLPIWGRIEVTR
;
A
#
# COMPACT_ATOMS: atom_id res chain seq x y z
N SER A 1 23.91 22.89 4.37
CA SER A 1 23.87 23.07 2.90
C SER A 1 24.29 21.75 2.28
N PHE A 2 23.46 21.25 1.42
CA PHE A 2 23.76 20.06 0.64
C PHE A 2 24.69 20.51 -0.50
N THR A 3 25.98 20.22 -0.39
CA THR A 3 26.90 20.47 -1.48
C THR A 3 26.98 19.19 -2.32
N MET A 4 26.75 19.32 -3.62
CA MET A 4 26.90 18.22 -4.57
C MET A 4 28.31 18.18 -5.18
N GLU A 5 29.22 18.99 -4.67
CA GLU A 5 30.62 18.96 -5.03
C GLU A 5 31.22 17.60 -4.66
N GLY A 6 31.92 17.03 -5.59
CA GLY A 6 32.61 15.77 -5.36
C GLY A 6 31.85 14.49 -5.77
N ALA A 7 30.66 14.59 -6.35
CA ALA A 7 30.01 13.40 -6.87
C ALA A 7 30.76 12.85 -8.09
N PRO A 8 30.96 11.52 -8.22
CA PRO A 8 31.62 10.94 -9.36
C PRO A 8 30.83 11.15 -10.63
N VAL A 9 31.51 11.40 -11.75
CA VAL A 9 30.87 11.57 -13.07
C VAL A 9 30.16 10.27 -13.48
N GLU A 10 30.79 9.14 -13.17
CA GLU A 10 30.18 7.83 -13.30
C GLU A 10 29.73 7.37 -11.92
N SER A 11 28.48 7.71 -11.57
CA SER A 11 27.91 7.25 -10.32
C SER A 11 27.68 5.76 -10.38
N PRO A 12 28.18 4.98 -9.40
CA PRO A 12 27.71 3.61 -9.23
C PRO A 12 26.19 3.58 -9.22
N ALA A 13 25.57 2.60 -9.85
CA ALA A 13 24.10 2.48 -9.90
C ALA A 13 23.44 2.59 -8.51
N ALA A 14 24.15 2.16 -7.48
CA ALA A 14 23.70 2.28 -6.08
C ALA A 14 23.64 3.71 -5.55
N LEU A 15 24.37 4.66 -6.14
CA LEU A 15 24.35 6.06 -5.72
C LEU A 15 23.35 6.93 -6.51
N GLN A 16 22.89 6.46 -7.66
CA GLN A 16 21.94 7.21 -8.49
C GLN A 16 20.70 7.69 -7.73
N PRO A 17 20.06 6.91 -6.84
CA PRO A 17 18.93 7.38 -6.07
C PRO A 17 19.23 8.55 -5.13
N PHE A 18 20.48 8.76 -4.73
CA PHE A 18 20.86 9.81 -3.81
C PHE A 18 21.08 11.16 -4.48
N PHE A 19 21.20 11.17 -5.80
CA PHE A 19 21.30 12.40 -6.56
C PHE A 19 19.96 13.04 -6.86
N TRP A 20 18.90 12.29 -6.69
CA TRP A 20 17.55 12.76 -6.93
C TRP A 20 16.96 13.34 -5.66
N THR A 21 17.05 14.65 -5.51
CA THR A 21 16.31 15.37 -4.49
C THR A 21 15.07 16.00 -5.14
N GLY A 22 13.94 15.98 -4.45
CA GLY A 22 12.65 16.43 -4.97
C GLY A 22 12.60 17.90 -5.45
N GLY A 23 13.64 18.71 -5.18
CA GLY A 23 13.77 20.07 -5.70
C GLY A 23 14.60 20.20 -6.98
N TRP A 24 15.13 19.09 -7.52
CA TRP A 24 16.11 19.08 -8.61
C TRP A 24 15.56 18.46 -9.89
N ASN A 25 14.37 18.81 -10.26
CA ASN A 25 13.68 18.29 -11.45
C ASN A 25 13.87 19.17 -12.69
N SER A 26 14.70 20.19 -12.65
CA SER A 26 14.96 20.99 -13.84
C SER A 26 16.26 20.55 -14.53
N ILE A 27 16.24 20.57 -15.85
CA ILE A 27 17.43 20.33 -16.68
C ILE A 27 18.55 21.31 -16.31
N GLN A 28 18.21 22.54 -15.94
CA GLN A 28 19.16 23.56 -15.52
C GLN A 28 19.90 23.18 -14.24
N ALA A 29 19.21 22.63 -13.24
CA ALA A 29 19.82 22.16 -12.02
C ALA A 29 20.75 20.96 -12.28
N LEU A 30 20.35 20.05 -13.16
CA LEU A 30 21.16 18.91 -13.57
C LEU A 30 22.43 19.36 -14.31
N ASN A 31 22.29 20.30 -15.26
CA ASN A 31 23.42 20.83 -16.03
C ASN A 31 24.39 21.59 -15.12
N LYS A 32 23.88 22.43 -14.22
CA LYS A 32 24.72 23.12 -13.25
C LYS A 32 25.49 22.15 -12.37
N PHE A 33 24.81 21.12 -11.88
CA PHE A 33 25.45 20.07 -11.10
C PHE A 33 26.56 19.37 -11.89
N GLN A 34 26.32 19.01 -13.15
CA GLN A 34 27.32 18.39 -14.03
C GLN A 34 28.50 19.32 -14.32
N GLU A 35 28.25 20.62 -14.48
CA GLU A 35 29.29 21.61 -14.65
C GLU A 35 30.15 21.80 -13.39
N GLU A 36 29.51 21.85 -12.23
CA GLU A 36 30.20 21.99 -10.95
C GLU A 36 31.05 20.77 -10.61
N ILE A 37 30.60 19.60 -10.99
CA ILE A 37 31.36 18.35 -10.78
C ILE A 37 32.38 18.12 -11.87
N ALA A 38 32.12 18.58 -13.08
CA ALA A 38 32.96 18.64 -14.28
C ALA A 38 34.00 17.53 -14.42
N GLY A 39 33.59 16.33 -14.71
CA GLY A 39 34.50 15.21 -14.85
C GLY A 39 34.71 14.47 -13.53
N PRO A 40 35.82 13.72 -13.39
CA PRO A 40 36.07 12.96 -12.19
C PRO A 40 36.08 13.87 -10.95
N LEU A 41 35.59 13.35 -9.86
CA LEU A 41 35.49 14.00 -8.55
C LEU A 41 36.62 14.99 -8.31
N ARG A 42 36.30 16.27 -8.27
CA ARG A 42 37.23 17.31 -7.86
C ARG A 42 36.89 17.76 -6.46
N GLY A 43 37.73 17.38 -5.53
CA GLY A 43 37.80 18.03 -4.22
C GLY A 43 36.76 17.65 -3.20
N GLY A 44 36.08 16.54 -3.35
CA GLY A 44 35.16 16.17 -2.32
C GLY A 44 34.75 14.71 -2.34
N ASP A 45 34.69 14.17 -1.17
CA ASP A 45 33.97 12.94 -0.90
C ASP A 45 32.47 13.24 -1.03
N PRO A 46 31.69 12.48 -1.81
CA PRO A 46 30.24 12.67 -1.92
C PRO A 46 29.49 12.46 -0.59
N GLY A 47 30.22 12.24 0.45
CA GLY A 47 29.72 11.93 1.78
C GLY A 47 29.86 10.47 2.15
N VAL A 48 29.77 10.22 3.43
CA VAL A 48 29.82 8.86 3.95
C VAL A 48 28.44 8.24 3.77
N ARG A 49 28.39 7.10 3.12
CA ARG A 49 27.17 6.30 3.05
C ARG A 49 26.85 5.79 4.45
N LEU A 50 25.72 6.23 5.02
CA LEU A 50 25.30 5.83 6.37
C LEU A 50 24.94 4.34 6.46
N PHE A 51 24.51 3.77 5.35
CA PHE A 51 24.09 2.36 5.27
C PHE A 51 24.79 1.70 4.08
N GLU A 52 26.01 1.24 4.28
CA GLU A 52 26.65 0.40 3.29
C GLU A 52 26.20 -1.04 3.47
N PRO A 53 25.74 -1.70 2.40
CA PRO A 53 25.53 -3.13 2.47
C PRO A 53 26.89 -3.79 2.75
N ALA A 54 26.95 -4.68 3.73
CA ALA A 54 28.17 -5.42 4.01
C ALA A 54 28.66 -6.10 2.72
N ALA A 55 29.91 -5.85 2.37
CA ALA A 55 30.52 -6.46 1.20
C ALA A 55 30.42 -7.99 1.34
N GLY A 56 29.75 -8.65 0.41
CA GLY A 56 29.64 -10.10 0.35
C GLY A 56 28.33 -10.72 0.84
N SER A 57 27.41 -9.98 1.45
CA SER A 57 26.05 -10.48 1.66
C SER A 57 25.18 -10.02 0.51
N ALA A 58 24.88 -10.90 -0.43
CA ALA A 58 23.73 -10.68 -1.29
C ALA A 58 22.52 -10.47 -0.35
N PRO A 59 21.80 -9.34 -0.43
CA PRO A 59 20.63 -9.17 0.38
C PRO A 59 19.64 -10.26 0.01
N GLY A 60 19.52 -11.24 0.88
CA GLY A 60 18.49 -12.28 0.74
C GLY A 60 17.14 -11.68 1.01
N TYR A 61 16.62 -10.91 0.07
CA TYR A 61 15.32 -10.25 0.21
C TYR A 61 14.16 -11.22 0.39
N LEU A 62 14.35 -12.48 -0.03
CA LEU A 62 13.39 -13.54 0.15
C LEU A 62 14.13 -14.87 0.25
N ASN A 63 14.56 -15.22 1.46
CA ASN A 63 15.13 -16.56 1.72
C ASN A 63 14.04 -17.64 1.69
N THR A 64 12.79 -17.26 1.82
CA THR A 64 11.65 -18.18 1.78
C THR A 64 10.54 -17.55 0.95
N VAL A 65 10.20 -18.19 -0.16
CA VAL A 65 9.00 -17.79 -0.92
C VAL A 65 7.81 -18.31 -0.13
N PRO A 66 6.90 -17.43 0.33
CA PRO A 66 5.70 -17.87 1.02
C PRO A 66 4.86 -18.75 0.09
N ALA A 67 4.17 -19.72 0.68
CA ALA A 67 3.23 -20.54 -0.06
C ALA A 67 2.18 -19.65 -0.76
N ALA A 68 1.72 -20.09 -1.93
CA ALA A 68 0.65 -19.40 -2.62
C ALA A 68 -0.59 -19.31 -1.74
N PHE A 69 -1.34 -18.21 -1.88
CA PHE A 69 -2.59 -18.04 -1.17
C PHE A 69 -3.55 -19.20 -1.46
N ALA A 70 -4.11 -19.79 -0.41
CA ALA A 70 -5.11 -20.84 -0.50
C ALA A 70 -6.40 -20.40 0.23
N PRO A 71 -7.55 -20.36 -0.44
CA PRO A 71 -8.82 -20.08 0.21
C PRO A 71 -9.14 -21.10 1.32
N ARG A 72 -9.76 -20.65 2.39
CA ARG A 72 -10.29 -21.52 3.44
C ARG A 72 -11.79 -21.75 3.23
N GLN A 73 -12.24 -22.95 3.54
CA GLN A 73 -13.65 -23.24 3.43
C GLN A 73 -14.48 -22.50 4.49
N GLY A 74 -15.45 -21.70 4.04
CA GLY A 74 -16.32 -20.94 4.94
C GLY A 74 -15.68 -19.73 5.63
N GLU A 75 -14.46 -19.37 5.24
CA GLU A 75 -13.75 -18.20 5.73
C GLU A 75 -13.16 -17.40 4.59
N TRP A 76 -13.07 -16.10 4.75
CA TRP A 76 -12.45 -15.16 3.82
C TRP A 76 -11.28 -14.45 4.50
N LEU A 77 -10.21 -14.27 3.77
CA LEU A 77 -9.16 -13.34 4.18
C LEU A 77 -9.64 -11.92 3.95
N VAL A 78 -9.98 -11.24 5.03
CA VAL A 78 -10.46 -9.86 4.98
C VAL A 78 -9.27 -8.93 4.91
N VAL A 79 -9.18 -8.16 3.83
CA VAL A 79 -8.08 -7.22 3.56
C VAL A 79 -8.57 -5.77 3.60
N PRO A 80 -7.69 -4.81 3.95
CA PRO A 80 -8.06 -3.41 3.89
C PRO A 80 -8.13 -2.91 2.44
N ARG A 81 -9.13 -2.09 2.15
CA ARG A 81 -9.23 -1.33 0.91
C ARG A 81 -9.19 0.15 1.20
N HIS A 82 -8.19 0.81 0.70
CA HIS A 82 -8.04 2.25 0.86
C HIS A 82 -8.77 3.01 -0.24
N HIS A 83 -9.51 4.03 0.15
CA HIS A 83 -10.17 4.96 -0.73
C HIS A 83 -9.45 6.31 -0.69
N ILE A 84 -9.54 7.06 -1.78
CA ILE A 84 -8.98 8.42 -1.84
C ILE A 84 -9.63 9.31 -0.77
N PHE A 85 -10.93 9.11 -0.54
CA PHE A 85 -11.68 9.84 0.49
C PHE A 85 -12.19 8.87 1.56
N GLY A 86 -11.99 9.22 2.82
CA GLY A 86 -12.52 8.48 3.97
C GLY A 86 -11.59 7.45 4.59
N SER A 87 -10.50 7.06 3.93
CA SER A 87 -9.53 6.11 4.51
C SER A 87 -8.43 6.78 5.34
N GLU A 88 -8.41 8.10 5.38
CA GLU A 88 -7.45 8.89 6.16
C GLU A 88 -8.19 9.64 7.26
N GLU A 89 -7.74 9.46 8.50
CA GLU A 89 -8.45 9.87 9.70
C GLU A 89 -8.66 11.39 9.81
N LEU A 90 -7.65 12.17 9.46
CA LEU A 90 -7.75 13.63 9.59
C LEU A 90 -8.61 14.25 8.50
N SER A 91 -8.41 13.83 7.26
CA SER A 91 -9.18 14.35 6.13
C SER A 91 -10.65 13.93 6.18
N ALA A 92 -10.94 12.74 6.71
CA ALA A 92 -12.29 12.23 6.87
C ALA A 92 -13.17 13.12 7.79
N ARG A 93 -12.55 13.96 8.64
CA ARG A 93 -13.25 14.90 9.52
C ARG A 93 -13.66 16.20 8.81
N ALA A 94 -13.12 16.47 7.63
CA ALA A 94 -13.52 17.64 6.85
C ALA A 94 -14.88 17.38 6.20
N PRO A 95 -15.91 18.25 6.38
CA PRO A 95 -17.26 18.00 5.90
C PRO A 95 -17.33 17.69 4.39
N ALA A 96 -16.62 18.45 3.58
CA ALA A 96 -16.59 18.27 2.13
C ALA A 96 -15.98 16.92 1.70
N ILE A 97 -15.02 16.41 2.47
CA ILE A 97 -14.41 15.09 2.21
C ILE A 97 -15.32 13.97 2.71
N ALA A 98 -15.99 14.18 3.85
CA ALA A 98 -16.95 13.22 4.38
C ALA A 98 -18.11 12.95 3.40
N GLU A 99 -18.55 13.97 2.64
CA GLU A 99 -19.57 13.82 1.60
C GLU A 99 -19.09 12.93 0.42
N LEU A 100 -17.80 12.90 0.14
CA LEU A 100 -17.19 12.09 -0.92
C LEU A 100 -16.80 10.70 -0.46
N SER A 101 -16.82 10.44 0.84
CA SER A 101 -16.44 9.14 1.39
C SER A 101 -17.51 8.09 1.09
N PRO A 102 -17.12 6.88 0.65
CA PRO A 102 -18.09 5.83 0.43
C PRO A 102 -18.74 5.40 1.75
N LYS A 103 -19.97 4.93 1.66
CA LYS A 103 -20.61 4.27 2.80
C LYS A 103 -19.90 2.95 3.11
N PRO A 104 -19.89 2.50 4.38
CA PRO A 104 -19.32 1.21 4.74
C PRO A 104 -19.94 0.05 3.95
N TYR A 105 -19.13 -0.87 3.49
CA TYR A 105 -19.54 -2.07 2.76
C TYR A 105 -18.53 -3.19 2.98
N VAL A 106 -18.87 -4.41 2.58
CA VAL A 106 -17.91 -5.48 2.38
C VAL A 106 -17.92 -5.89 0.91
N ALA A 107 -16.73 -6.04 0.32
CA ALA A 107 -16.61 -6.48 -1.06
C ALA A 107 -16.21 -7.96 -1.13
N LEU A 108 -16.85 -8.68 -2.07
CA LEU A 108 -16.52 -10.05 -2.45
C LEU A 108 -16.33 -10.15 -3.97
N GLY A 109 -15.55 -11.14 -4.39
CA GLY A 109 -15.51 -11.54 -5.79
C GLY A 109 -16.85 -12.11 -6.25
N ALA A 110 -17.12 -12.04 -7.55
CA ALA A 110 -18.40 -12.52 -8.11
C ALA A 110 -18.66 -14.01 -7.82
N GLU A 111 -17.62 -14.85 -7.84
CA GLU A 111 -17.74 -16.28 -7.55
C GLU A 111 -18.12 -16.53 -6.09
N ASP A 112 -17.49 -15.80 -5.15
CA ASP A 112 -17.78 -15.94 -3.73
C ASP A 112 -19.18 -15.40 -3.39
N ALA A 113 -19.59 -14.28 -3.98
CA ALA A 113 -20.93 -13.74 -3.82
C ALA A 113 -22.00 -14.73 -4.32
N ALA A 114 -21.78 -15.33 -5.48
CA ALA A 114 -22.66 -16.37 -6.04
C ALA A 114 -22.72 -17.63 -5.14
N ALA A 115 -21.56 -18.08 -4.65
CA ALA A 115 -21.48 -19.23 -3.74
C ALA A 115 -22.20 -18.97 -2.40
N LEU A 116 -22.18 -17.71 -1.93
CA LEU A 116 -22.89 -17.27 -0.75
C LEU A 116 -24.39 -17.08 -0.98
N GLY A 117 -24.81 -17.03 -2.25
CA GLY A 117 -26.20 -16.73 -2.62
C GLY A 117 -26.59 -15.27 -2.39
N ALA A 118 -25.62 -14.37 -2.42
CA ALA A 118 -25.80 -12.94 -2.18
C ALA A 118 -25.67 -12.14 -3.47
N ALA A 119 -26.52 -11.12 -3.62
CA ALA A 119 -26.46 -10.16 -4.72
C ALA A 119 -25.84 -8.84 -4.27
N GLU A 120 -25.52 -7.98 -5.22
CA GLU A 120 -25.08 -6.60 -4.96
C GLU A 120 -26.08 -5.89 -4.03
N GLY A 121 -25.57 -5.26 -2.98
CA GLY A 121 -26.38 -4.57 -1.97
C GLY A 121 -27.03 -5.46 -0.91
N SER A 122 -26.94 -6.80 -1.04
CA SER A 122 -27.49 -7.70 -0.02
C SER A 122 -26.86 -7.44 1.34
N PRO A 123 -27.66 -7.42 2.42
CA PRO A 123 -27.13 -7.29 3.77
C PRO A 123 -26.43 -8.60 4.16
N VAL A 124 -25.17 -8.49 4.54
CA VAL A 124 -24.37 -9.61 5.04
C VAL A 124 -23.80 -9.29 6.41
N GLU A 125 -23.64 -10.31 7.21
CA GLU A 125 -22.99 -10.22 8.51
C GLU A 125 -21.52 -10.65 8.37
N VAL A 126 -20.62 -9.74 8.72
CA VAL A 126 -19.17 -9.96 8.74
C VAL A 126 -18.76 -10.23 10.17
N LYS A 127 -18.26 -11.43 10.44
CA LYS A 127 -17.80 -11.90 11.75
C LYS A 127 -16.28 -12.00 11.76
N LEU A 128 -15.65 -11.09 12.49
CA LEU A 128 -14.22 -11.11 12.78
C LEU A 128 -13.99 -11.52 14.23
N ALA A 129 -12.77 -11.90 14.56
CA ALA A 129 -12.46 -12.35 15.93
C ALA A 129 -12.80 -11.32 17.01
N ALA A 130 -12.65 -10.02 16.69
CA ALA A 130 -12.85 -8.93 17.64
C ALA A 130 -14.21 -8.23 17.52
N ALA A 131 -14.92 -8.39 16.40
CA ALA A 131 -16.18 -7.69 16.17
C ALA A 131 -17.04 -8.35 15.09
N THR A 132 -18.32 -8.03 15.13
CA THR A 132 -19.31 -8.43 14.12
C THR A 132 -20.03 -7.18 13.63
N ALA A 133 -20.24 -7.08 12.33
CA ALA A 133 -21.00 -5.99 11.74
C ALA A 133 -21.86 -6.45 10.58
N ARG A 134 -22.99 -5.77 10.41
CA ARG A 134 -23.88 -5.96 9.25
C ARG A 134 -23.59 -4.86 8.22
N LEU A 135 -23.20 -5.29 7.02
CA LEU A 135 -22.79 -4.40 5.94
C LEU A 135 -23.47 -4.81 4.62
N PRO A 136 -23.71 -3.86 3.71
CA PRO A 136 -24.14 -4.19 2.36
C PRO A 136 -22.97 -4.86 1.61
N LEU A 137 -23.29 -5.88 0.84
CA LEU A 137 -22.33 -6.54 -0.05
C LEU A 137 -22.10 -5.69 -1.30
N ARG A 138 -20.86 -5.59 -1.70
CA ARG A 138 -20.44 -5.05 -3.00
C ARG A 138 -19.74 -6.15 -3.78
N ILE A 139 -20.11 -6.33 -5.05
CA ILE A 139 -19.47 -7.30 -5.92
C ILE A 139 -18.30 -6.63 -6.65
N GLU A 140 -17.10 -7.15 -6.45
CA GLU A 140 -15.86 -6.63 -7.02
C GLU A 140 -15.19 -7.71 -7.89
N PRO A 141 -15.32 -7.65 -9.22
CA PRO A 141 -14.84 -8.71 -10.11
C PRO A 141 -13.34 -9.00 -10.01
N GLY A 142 -12.55 -8.05 -9.55
CA GLY A 142 -11.10 -8.20 -9.40
C GLY A 142 -10.64 -8.87 -8.11
N LEU A 143 -11.53 -9.17 -7.17
CA LEU A 143 -11.15 -9.85 -5.94
C LEU A 143 -10.98 -11.35 -6.18
N PRO A 144 -9.84 -11.94 -5.77
CA PRO A 144 -9.63 -13.36 -5.86
C PRO A 144 -10.56 -14.12 -4.91
N ARG A 145 -10.85 -15.36 -5.26
CA ARG A 145 -11.67 -16.27 -4.45
C ARG A 145 -11.10 -16.43 -3.04
N GLY A 146 -11.97 -16.39 -2.04
CA GLY A 146 -11.60 -16.50 -0.63
C GLY A 146 -11.02 -15.23 -0.02
N VAL A 147 -11.08 -14.10 -0.74
CA VAL A 147 -10.68 -12.79 -0.26
C VAL A 147 -11.89 -11.88 -0.18
N ALA A 148 -12.02 -11.17 0.92
CA ALA A 148 -12.99 -10.10 1.11
C ALA A 148 -12.25 -8.78 1.37
N ALA A 149 -12.84 -7.66 0.98
CA ALA A 149 -12.25 -6.36 1.26
C ALA A 149 -13.20 -5.49 2.09
N LEU A 150 -12.63 -4.78 3.08
CA LEU A 150 -13.31 -3.78 3.88
C LEU A 150 -12.68 -2.41 3.65
N PRO A 151 -13.48 -1.34 3.50
CA PRO A 151 -12.94 0.01 3.45
C PRO A 151 -12.21 0.33 4.75
N ALA A 152 -10.93 0.68 4.66
CA ALA A 152 -10.13 1.12 5.80
C ALA A 152 -10.63 2.49 6.28
N GLY A 153 -10.71 2.67 7.60
CA GLY A 153 -11.14 3.94 8.22
C GLY A 153 -12.64 4.21 8.12
N LEU A 154 -13.45 3.26 7.68
CA LEU A 154 -14.87 3.46 7.49
C LEU A 154 -15.70 2.38 8.19
N GLY A 155 -16.68 2.84 8.97
CA GLY A 155 -17.75 2.02 9.49
C GLY A 155 -17.47 1.29 10.80
N PRO A 156 -18.32 0.33 11.15
CA PRO A 156 -18.35 -0.27 12.48
C PRO A 156 -17.20 -1.23 12.75
N LEU A 157 -16.40 -1.57 11.75
CA LEU A 157 -15.21 -2.44 11.86
C LEU A 157 -13.90 -1.64 11.77
N ASP A 158 -13.99 -0.32 11.88
CA ASP A 158 -12.81 0.53 11.97
C ASP A 158 -12.00 0.23 13.24
N GLY A 159 -10.67 0.36 13.13
CA GLY A 159 -9.75 0.03 14.23
C GLY A 159 -9.38 -1.45 14.34
N ILE A 160 -9.95 -2.33 13.53
CA ILE A 160 -9.52 -3.73 13.46
C ILE A 160 -8.28 -3.85 12.58
N THR A 161 -7.26 -4.51 13.12
CA THR A 161 -6.04 -4.77 12.35
C THR A 161 -6.31 -5.79 11.24
N LEU A 162 -6.15 -5.34 9.99
CA LEU A 162 -6.27 -6.17 8.79
C LEU A 162 -4.87 -6.44 8.20
N PRO A 163 -4.64 -7.55 7.50
CA PRO A 163 -5.62 -8.59 7.15
C PRO A 163 -5.93 -9.58 8.27
N ILE A 164 -7.15 -10.13 8.28
CA ILE A 164 -7.60 -11.14 9.25
C ILE A 164 -8.58 -12.12 8.60
N TRP A 165 -8.61 -13.35 9.05
CA TRP A 165 -9.63 -14.31 8.63
C TRP A 165 -10.95 -14.05 9.34
N GLY A 166 -12.04 -14.11 8.57
CA GLY A 166 -13.38 -13.89 9.08
C GLY A 166 -14.44 -14.71 8.32
N ARG A 167 -15.64 -14.71 8.84
CA ARG A 167 -16.81 -15.35 8.20
C ARG A 167 -17.76 -14.30 7.71
N ILE A 168 -18.40 -14.60 6.59
CA ILE A 168 -19.42 -13.74 5.99
C ILE A 168 -20.66 -14.58 5.75
N GLU A 169 -21.78 -14.13 6.26
CA GLU A 169 -23.07 -14.85 6.17
C GLU A 169 -24.16 -13.92 5.66
N VAL A 170 -25.05 -14.43 4.83
CA VAL A 170 -26.23 -13.64 4.41
C VAL A 170 -27.18 -13.49 5.58
N THR A 171 -27.57 -12.27 5.84
CA THR A 171 -28.58 -12.00 6.87
C THR A 171 -29.98 -12.17 6.24
N ARG A 172 -30.75 -13.08 6.77
CA ARG A 172 -32.16 -13.26 6.41
C ARG A 172 -33.04 -12.19 7.03
#